data_83c2043c8eba7a364b95c41e54099e73
#
_entry.id   83c2043c8eba7a364b95c41e54099e73
#
_cell.length_a   1.000
_cell.length_b   1.000
_cell.length_c   1.000
_cell.angle_alpha   90.00
_cell.angle_beta   90.00
_cell.angle_gamma   90.00
#
_symmetry.space_group_name_H-M   'P 1'
#
loop_
_entity.id
_entity.type
_entity.pdbx_description
1 polymer ?
#
loop_
_entity_poly.entity_id
_entity_poly.type
_entity_poly.pdbx_seq_one_letter_code
_entity_poly.pdbx_strand_id
1 'polypeptide(L)'
;TENGASSSAEGTQDGYLCIERALMGVDPCSNDGTIDLSGNNLTWSPELSWNLQFEHNTYTANGFRIMNIISANYTGEMYYNETNYDKSPFHSGRDDLYTVNTSMVFIDEANAWALEFYVHNATDELIKTDSYPANAGFVKAMYAPPMAYGVRFNKDF
;
A
#
# COMPACT_ATOMS: atom_id res chain seq x y z
N THR A 1 5.62 28.98 -2.14
CA THR A 1 6.89 28.26 -1.99
C THR A 1 7.25 28.28 -0.54
N GLU A 2 6.76 27.27 0.21
CA GLU A 2 7.22 27.08 1.57
C GLU A 2 8.50 26.27 1.48
N ASN A 3 9.59 26.87 1.87
CA ASN A 3 10.84 26.18 2.09
C ASN A 3 10.61 25.17 3.20
N GLY A 4 10.84 23.91 2.90
CA GLY A 4 10.73 22.85 3.89
C GLY A 4 11.60 23.13 5.08
N ALA A 5 11.15 22.64 6.20
CA ALA A 5 11.66 22.80 7.54
C ALA A 5 13.13 23.17 7.66
N SER A 6 13.39 24.34 8.18
CA SER A 6 14.75 24.72 8.58
C SER A 6 15.14 23.94 9.81
N SER A 7 16.20 23.19 9.77
CA SER A 7 16.75 22.58 10.97
C SER A 7 17.97 23.33 11.43
N SER A 8 18.01 23.64 12.69
CA SER A 8 19.28 23.81 13.36
C SER A 8 19.97 22.47 13.45
N ALA A 9 21.05 22.30 12.72
CA ALA A 9 21.81 21.08 12.64
C ALA A 9 22.10 20.46 14.02
N GLU A 10 22.13 19.15 14.07
CA GLU A 10 22.44 18.29 15.19
C GLU A 10 21.26 17.99 16.13
N GLY A 11 20.65 16.85 15.92
CA GLY A 11 19.70 16.24 16.83
C GLY A 11 18.23 16.47 16.50
N THR A 12 17.92 17.21 15.45
CA THR A 12 16.57 17.31 14.91
C THR A 12 16.34 16.28 13.79
N GLN A 13 15.11 15.91 13.55
CA GLN A 13 14.75 14.97 12.49
C GLN A 13 15.31 15.41 11.13
N ASP A 14 15.36 16.69 10.87
CA ASP A 14 15.88 17.27 9.64
C ASP A 14 17.40 17.10 9.50
N GLY A 15 18.15 17.16 10.58
CA GLY A 15 19.59 16.88 10.59
C GLY A 15 19.89 15.42 10.21
N TYR A 16 19.07 14.48 10.66
CA TYR A 16 19.19 13.07 10.25
C TYR A 16 18.92 12.89 8.76
N LEU A 17 17.89 13.50 8.21
CA LEU A 17 17.57 13.45 6.80
C LEU A 17 18.69 14.00 5.92
N CYS A 18 19.33 15.08 6.34
CA CYS A 18 20.48 15.65 5.63
C CYS A 18 21.68 14.70 5.63
N ILE A 19 22.00 14.08 6.75
CA ILE A 19 23.10 13.11 6.86
C ILE A 19 22.80 11.88 6.02
N GLU A 20 21.59 11.36 6.06
CA GLU A 20 21.18 10.20 5.27
C GLU A 20 21.29 10.49 3.78
N ARG A 21 20.82 11.63 3.29
CA ARG A 21 20.95 12.04 1.89
C ARG A 21 22.41 12.14 1.45
N ALA A 22 23.27 12.72 2.30
CA ALA A 22 24.70 12.79 2.02
C ALA A 22 25.35 11.41 1.93
N LEU A 23 24.99 10.48 2.81
CA LEU A 23 25.48 9.09 2.78
C LEU A 23 24.98 8.33 1.56
N MET A 24 23.82 8.66 1.03
CA MET A 24 23.24 8.07 -0.17
C MET A 24 23.79 8.68 -1.47
N GLY A 25 24.69 9.68 -1.38
CA GLY A 25 25.22 10.38 -2.56
C GLY A 25 24.19 11.27 -3.26
N VAL A 26 23.12 11.61 -2.58
CA VAL A 26 22.12 12.59 -3.03
C VAL A 26 22.58 13.95 -2.56
N ASP A 27 22.24 15.00 -3.31
CA ASP A 27 22.60 16.37 -2.96
C ASP A 27 22.24 16.67 -1.50
N PRO A 28 23.22 16.98 -0.65
CA PRO A 28 22.96 17.21 0.74
C PRO A 28 22.10 18.48 0.89
N CYS A 29 21.55 18.65 2.04
CA CYS A 29 20.88 19.89 2.40
C CYS A 29 21.73 21.12 2.10
N SER A 30 21.11 22.22 1.84
CA SER A 30 21.80 23.50 1.72
C SER A 30 22.68 23.77 2.95
N ASN A 31 23.68 24.64 2.82
CA ASN A 31 24.63 24.96 3.90
C ASN A 31 23.98 25.53 5.17
N ASP A 32 22.73 25.94 5.09
CA ASP A 32 21.92 26.42 6.21
C ASP A 32 21.08 25.29 6.88
N GLY A 33 21.23 24.04 6.43
CA GLY A 33 20.51 22.90 6.97
C GLY A 33 19.06 22.78 6.47
N THR A 34 18.65 23.52 5.44
CA THR A 34 17.31 23.45 4.87
C THR A 34 17.24 22.41 3.75
N ILE A 35 16.08 21.79 3.57
CA ILE A 35 15.74 20.90 2.46
C ILE A 35 14.67 21.57 1.63
N ASP A 36 14.89 21.67 0.32
CA ASP A 36 13.84 22.09 -0.61
C ASP A 36 12.95 20.90 -0.94
N LEU A 37 11.70 20.97 -0.52
CA LEU A 37 10.65 19.98 -0.81
C LEU A 37 9.71 20.42 -1.92
N SER A 38 10.03 21.52 -2.61
CA SER A 38 9.21 22.04 -3.70
C SER A 38 9.09 21.02 -4.82
N GLY A 39 7.86 20.73 -5.23
CA GLY A 39 7.57 19.78 -6.30
C GLY A 39 7.49 18.32 -5.86
N ASN A 40 7.73 18.03 -4.57
CA ASN A 40 7.52 16.69 -4.05
C ASN A 40 6.02 16.37 -3.93
N ASN A 41 5.69 15.12 -4.16
CA ASN A 41 4.35 14.60 -3.95
C ASN A 41 4.01 14.58 -2.44
N LEU A 42 2.74 14.79 -2.13
CA LEU A 42 2.26 14.63 -0.76
C LEU A 42 2.43 13.19 -0.31
N THR A 43 2.84 13.01 0.93
CA THR A 43 2.97 11.70 1.55
C THR A 43 1.62 11.00 1.62
N TRP A 44 1.62 9.67 1.39
CA TRP A 44 0.43 8.82 1.45
C TRP A 44 -0.70 9.22 0.47
N SER A 45 -0.39 10.00 -0.55
CA SER A 45 -1.34 10.55 -1.50
C SER A 45 -0.97 10.17 -2.93
N PRO A 46 -1.40 9.01 -3.43
CA PRO A 46 -1.21 8.67 -4.82
C PRO A 46 -2.03 9.62 -5.72
N GLU A 47 -1.49 9.99 -6.88
CA GLU A 47 -2.18 10.87 -7.82
C GLU A 47 -3.45 10.25 -8.38
N LEU A 48 -3.46 8.93 -8.53
CA LEU A 48 -4.60 8.18 -9.06
C LEU A 48 -4.81 6.89 -8.26
N SER A 49 -6.04 6.65 -7.89
CA SER A 49 -6.49 5.35 -7.39
C SER A 49 -7.90 5.04 -7.87
N TRP A 50 -8.16 3.77 -8.12
CA TRP A 50 -9.50 3.31 -8.45
C TRP A 50 -9.75 1.91 -7.92
N ASN A 51 -11.02 1.62 -7.71
CA ASN A 51 -11.53 0.30 -7.37
C ASN A 51 -12.66 -0.04 -8.32
N LEU A 52 -12.62 -1.26 -8.88
CA LEU A 52 -13.70 -1.83 -9.66
C LEU A 52 -14.14 -3.13 -9.01
N GLN A 53 -15.43 -3.26 -8.78
CA GLN A 53 -16.01 -4.49 -8.26
C GLN A 53 -17.11 -4.98 -9.21
N PHE A 54 -17.03 -6.25 -9.54
CA PHE A 54 -18.07 -6.98 -10.28
C PHE A 54 -18.65 -8.06 -9.38
N GLU A 55 -19.98 -8.08 -9.31
CA GLU A 55 -20.72 -9.09 -8.58
C GLU A 55 -21.70 -9.77 -9.55
N HIS A 56 -21.73 -11.08 -9.53
CA HIS A 56 -22.66 -11.88 -10.33
C HIS A 56 -23.34 -12.93 -9.46
N ASN A 57 -24.65 -12.91 -9.45
CA ASN A 57 -25.49 -13.84 -8.72
C ASN A 57 -26.14 -14.85 -9.67
N THR A 58 -26.00 -16.13 -9.40
CA THR A 58 -26.65 -17.22 -10.11
C THR A 58 -27.54 -17.99 -9.14
N TYR A 59 -28.79 -18.22 -9.54
CA TYR A 59 -29.74 -19.01 -8.76
C TYR A 59 -29.90 -20.40 -9.41
N THR A 60 -29.71 -21.43 -8.60
CA THR A 60 -29.87 -22.82 -9.05
C THR A 60 -31.30 -23.30 -8.87
N ALA A 61 -31.71 -24.29 -9.62
CA ALA A 61 -33.05 -24.90 -9.49
C ALA A 61 -33.31 -25.51 -8.11
N ASN A 62 -32.26 -25.81 -7.35
CA ASN A 62 -32.37 -26.40 -6.02
C ASN A 62 -32.38 -25.33 -4.89
N GLY A 63 -32.54 -24.05 -5.24
CA GLY A 63 -32.66 -22.96 -4.27
C GLY A 63 -31.35 -22.40 -3.71
N PHE A 64 -30.19 -22.84 -4.23
CA PHE A 64 -28.92 -22.22 -3.87
C PHE A 64 -28.69 -20.93 -4.66
N ARG A 65 -28.12 -19.95 -4.02
CA ARG A 65 -27.56 -18.76 -4.65
C ARG A 65 -26.03 -18.87 -4.67
N ILE A 66 -25.44 -18.73 -5.84
CA ILE A 66 -23.99 -18.67 -6.02
C ILE A 66 -23.64 -17.23 -6.37
N MET A 67 -22.88 -16.58 -5.50
CA MET A 67 -22.44 -15.21 -5.66
C MET A 67 -20.94 -15.21 -5.97
N ASN A 68 -20.58 -14.66 -7.13
CA ASN A 68 -19.19 -14.47 -7.52
C ASN A 68 -18.87 -12.99 -7.42
N ILE A 69 -17.77 -12.68 -6.72
CA ILE A 69 -17.29 -11.32 -6.53
C ILE A 69 -15.85 -11.26 -7.03
N ILE A 70 -15.55 -10.29 -7.86
CA ILE A 70 -14.20 -9.97 -8.31
C ILE A 70 -14.01 -8.47 -8.09
N SER A 71 -12.95 -8.10 -7.39
CA SER A 71 -12.54 -6.71 -7.24
C SER A 71 -11.12 -6.49 -7.73
N ALA A 72 -10.94 -5.46 -8.52
CA ALA A 72 -9.65 -5.00 -9.00
C ALA A 72 -9.36 -3.61 -8.43
N ASN A 73 -8.18 -3.42 -7.88
CA ASN A 73 -7.75 -2.17 -7.28
C ASN A 73 -6.46 -1.72 -7.94
N TYR A 74 -6.39 -0.45 -8.22
CA TYR A 74 -5.18 0.24 -8.63
C TYR A 74 -4.89 1.37 -7.67
N THR A 75 -3.63 1.51 -7.32
CA THR A 75 -3.12 2.68 -6.60
C THR A 75 -1.81 3.09 -7.24
N GLY A 76 -1.73 4.31 -7.71
CA GLY A 76 -0.52 4.86 -8.31
C GLY A 76 0.65 4.90 -7.33
N GLU A 77 1.80 5.27 -7.86
CA GLU A 77 3.00 5.53 -7.05
C GLU A 77 2.67 6.46 -5.88
N MET A 78 3.26 6.20 -4.74
CA MET A 78 3.17 7.10 -3.59
C MET A 78 4.41 7.01 -2.71
N TYR A 79 4.64 8.09 -1.96
CA TYR A 79 5.76 8.22 -1.02
C TYR A 79 5.27 8.18 0.43
N TYR A 80 6.09 7.61 1.31
CA TYR A 80 5.81 7.48 2.74
C TYR A 80 6.41 8.60 3.57
N ASN A 81 7.32 9.37 2.99
CA ASN A 81 7.92 10.55 3.60
C ASN A 81 7.99 11.71 2.61
N GLU A 82 8.22 12.91 3.14
CA GLU A 82 8.24 14.17 2.41
C GLU A 82 9.41 14.32 1.44
N THR A 83 10.45 13.53 1.56
CA THR A 83 11.64 13.66 0.71
C THR A 83 11.49 13.04 -0.65
N ASN A 84 10.47 12.22 -0.85
CA ASN A 84 10.15 11.53 -2.11
C ASN A 84 11.38 10.83 -2.73
N TYR A 85 12.19 10.19 -1.89
CA TYR A 85 13.39 9.53 -2.37
C TYR A 85 13.05 8.24 -3.12
N ASP A 86 13.41 8.14 -4.39
CA ASP A 86 13.03 7.09 -5.33
C ASP A 86 14.12 6.06 -5.65
N LYS A 87 15.37 6.28 -5.18
CA LYS A 87 16.49 5.42 -5.57
C LYS A 87 16.63 4.19 -4.66
N SER A 88 16.70 3.01 -5.29
CA SER A 88 17.03 1.78 -4.58
C SER A 88 18.44 1.82 -3.99
N PRO A 89 18.68 1.27 -2.79
CA PRO A 89 17.76 0.49 -1.95
C PRO A 89 16.90 1.31 -0.99
N PHE A 90 16.96 2.62 -1.06
CA PHE A 90 16.38 3.54 -0.07
C PHE A 90 15.04 4.15 -0.50
N HIS A 91 14.40 3.58 -1.53
CA HIS A 91 13.11 4.08 -2.02
C HIS A 91 12.13 4.30 -0.88
N SER A 92 11.75 5.56 -0.66
CA SER A 92 10.87 6.00 0.44
C SER A 92 9.39 5.87 0.12
N GLY A 93 9.04 5.24 -0.97
CA GLY A 93 7.69 5.03 -1.43
C GLY A 93 7.48 3.61 -1.94
N ARG A 94 6.50 3.46 -2.80
CA ARG A 94 6.26 2.28 -3.62
C ARG A 94 5.81 2.70 -5.02
N ASP A 95 6.11 1.86 -5.98
CA ASP A 95 5.60 1.97 -7.33
C ASP A 95 4.07 1.78 -7.38
N ASP A 96 3.48 1.98 -8.52
CA ASP A 96 2.08 1.67 -8.76
C ASP A 96 1.77 0.20 -8.48
N LEU A 97 0.55 -0.05 -8.05
CA LEU A 97 0.12 -1.35 -7.54
C LEU A 97 -1.22 -1.75 -8.12
N TYR A 98 -1.29 -2.98 -8.64
CA TYR A 98 -2.53 -3.63 -9.07
C TYR A 98 -2.80 -4.86 -8.21
N THR A 99 -3.96 -4.91 -7.58
CA THR A 99 -4.38 -6.10 -6.83
C THR A 99 -5.74 -6.58 -7.28
N VAL A 100 -5.91 -7.88 -7.30
CA VAL A 100 -7.19 -8.54 -7.58
C VAL A 100 -7.56 -9.41 -6.40
N ASN A 101 -8.81 -9.28 -5.95
CA ASN A 101 -9.41 -10.18 -4.98
C ASN A 101 -10.61 -10.86 -5.63
N THR A 102 -10.85 -12.10 -5.30
CA THR A 102 -12.02 -12.83 -5.78
C THR A 102 -12.60 -13.73 -4.70
N SER A 103 -13.92 -13.89 -4.72
CA SER A 103 -14.58 -14.89 -3.89
C SER A 103 -15.78 -15.51 -4.63
N MET A 104 -16.08 -16.75 -4.24
CA MET A 104 -17.27 -17.48 -4.65
C MET A 104 -18.00 -17.93 -3.40
N VAL A 105 -19.24 -17.51 -3.24
CA VAL A 105 -20.06 -17.80 -2.08
C VAL A 105 -21.24 -18.65 -2.49
N PHE A 106 -21.37 -19.82 -1.89
CA PHE A 106 -22.55 -20.68 -1.99
C PHE A 106 -23.45 -20.40 -0.81
N ILE A 107 -24.69 -20.02 -1.07
CA ILE A 107 -25.65 -19.59 -0.05
C ILE A 107 -26.88 -20.48 -0.14
N ASP A 108 -27.22 -21.10 0.98
CA ASP A 108 -28.49 -21.82 1.18
C ASP A 108 -29.36 -21.00 2.14
N GLU A 109 -30.27 -20.23 1.58
CA GLU A 109 -31.16 -19.36 2.37
C GLU A 109 -32.16 -20.17 3.19
N ALA A 110 -32.56 -21.36 2.70
CA ALA A 110 -33.52 -22.21 3.39
C ALA A 110 -32.97 -22.84 4.67
N ASN A 111 -31.67 -23.15 4.66
CA ASN A 111 -30.97 -23.76 5.79
C ASN A 111 -30.05 -22.78 6.54
N ALA A 112 -30.08 -21.51 6.16
CA ALA A 112 -29.34 -20.40 6.76
C ALA A 112 -27.84 -20.66 6.89
N TRP A 113 -27.18 -21.11 5.80
CA TRP A 113 -25.74 -21.27 5.77
C TRP A 113 -25.11 -20.69 4.49
N ALA A 114 -23.83 -20.32 4.60
CA ALA A 114 -23.01 -19.86 3.49
C ALA A 114 -21.60 -20.47 3.56
N LEU A 115 -21.09 -20.87 2.40
CA LEU A 115 -19.74 -21.38 2.21
C LEU A 115 -19.04 -20.49 1.19
N GLU A 116 -17.97 -19.82 1.63
CA GLU A 116 -17.17 -18.91 0.82
C GLU A 116 -15.79 -19.52 0.53
N PHE A 117 -15.38 -19.47 -0.72
CA PHE A 117 -13.99 -19.65 -1.16
C PHE A 117 -13.47 -18.29 -1.57
N TYR A 118 -12.32 -17.88 -1.05
CA TYR A 118 -11.77 -16.56 -1.37
C TYR A 118 -10.27 -16.62 -1.68
N VAL A 119 -9.84 -15.66 -2.49
CA VAL A 119 -8.43 -15.35 -2.77
C VAL A 119 -8.24 -13.85 -2.61
N HIS A 120 -7.34 -13.46 -1.73
CA HIS A 120 -6.87 -12.09 -1.58
C HIS A 120 -5.53 -11.94 -2.28
N ASN A 121 -5.32 -10.78 -2.91
CA ASN A 121 -4.10 -10.50 -3.66
C ASN A 121 -3.77 -11.62 -4.66
N ALA A 122 -4.72 -11.97 -5.52
CA ALA A 122 -4.57 -13.03 -6.52
C ALA A 122 -3.47 -12.74 -7.56
N THR A 123 -3.06 -11.49 -7.68
CA THR A 123 -1.91 -11.03 -8.49
C THR A 123 -0.56 -11.35 -7.84
N ASP A 124 -0.57 -11.75 -6.56
CA ASP A 124 0.63 -12.01 -5.73
C ASP A 124 1.61 -10.85 -5.71
N GLU A 125 1.09 -9.62 -5.68
CA GLU A 125 1.90 -8.42 -5.63
C GLU A 125 2.59 -8.26 -4.28
N LEU A 126 3.85 -7.83 -4.30
CA LEU A 126 4.58 -7.48 -3.10
C LEU A 126 4.19 -6.07 -2.63
N ILE A 127 3.22 -6.00 -1.75
CA ILE A 127 2.61 -4.74 -1.32
C ILE A 127 3.42 -4.12 -0.18
N LYS A 128 4.31 -3.19 -0.51
CA LYS A 128 4.97 -2.36 0.49
C LYS A 128 3.97 -1.39 1.09
N THR A 129 3.78 -1.46 2.40
CA THR A 129 2.80 -0.64 3.13
C THR A 129 3.41 0.56 3.82
N ASP A 130 4.70 0.49 4.11
CA ASP A 130 5.44 1.58 4.76
C ASP A 130 6.93 1.39 4.57
N SER A 131 7.69 2.50 4.66
CA SER A 131 9.14 2.46 4.81
C SER A 131 9.64 3.71 5.52
N TYR A 132 10.61 3.51 6.39
CA TYR A 132 11.24 4.59 7.13
C TYR A 132 12.72 4.30 7.37
N PRO A 133 13.55 5.34 7.42
CA PRO A 133 14.94 5.20 7.80
C PRO A 133 15.04 4.72 9.25
N ALA A 134 15.86 3.72 9.51
CA ALA A 134 15.97 3.12 10.84
C ALA A 134 17.19 3.60 11.61
N ASN A 135 18.34 3.66 10.97
CA ASN A 135 19.60 4.18 11.46
C ASN A 135 20.49 4.38 10.25
N ALA A 136 21.63 5.07 10.40
CA ALA A 136 22.54 5.37 9.31
C ALA A 136 22.77 4.17 8.37
N GLY A 137 22.24 4.26 7.17
CA GLY A 137 22.42 3.27 6.11
C GLY A 137 21.39 2.13 6.05
N PHE A 138 20.33 2.13 6.87
CA PHE A 138 19.28 1.11 6.82
C PHE A 138 17.89 1.73 6.67
N VAL A 139 17.10 1.13 5.80
CA VAL A 139 15.67 1.42 5.66
C VAL A 139 14.88 0.18 6.10
N LYS A 140 13.91 0.38 6.95
CA LYS A 140 12.92 -0.65 7.27
C LYS A 140 11.73 -0.49 6.36
N ALA A 141 11.26 -1.59 5.81
CA ALA A 141 10.04 -1.65 5.04
C ALA A 141 9.05 -2.63 5.67
N MET A 142 7.79 -2.28 5.62
CA MET A 142 6.67 -3.15 6.00
C MET A 142 5.94 -3.61 4.75
N TYR A 143 5.43 -4.84 4.80
CA TYR A 143 4.71 -5.42 3.69
C TYR A 143 3.38 -5.99 4.16
N ALA A 144 2.37 -5.88 3.32
CA ALA A 144 1.12 -6.60 3.51
C ALA A 144 1.31 -8.11 3.29
N PRO A 145 0.37 -8.94 3.76
CA PRO A 145 0.39 -10.36 3.46
C PRO A 145 0.46 -10.62 1.95
N PRO A 146 1.20 -11.64 1.51
CA PRO A 146 1.19 -12.09 0.11
C PRO A 146 -0.17 -12.63 -0.28
N MET A 147 -0.29 -13.24 -1.46
CA MET A 147 -1.49 -13.94 -1.87
C MET A 147 -1.96 -14.90 -0.76
N ALA A 148 -3.22 -14.77 -0.38
CA ALA A 148 -3.84 -15.61 0.63
C ALA A 148 -5.18 -16.15 0.11
N TYR A 149 -5.44 -17.41 0.36
CA TYR A 149 -6.70 -18.04 0.01
C TYR A 149 -7.25 -18.85 1.18
N GLY A 150 -8.55 -19.06 1.17
CA GLY A 150 -9.17 -19.80 2.26
C GLY A 150 -10.63 -20.13 1.99
N VAL A 151 -11.19 -20.78 2.98
CA VAL A 151 -12.61 -21.16 3.01
C VAL A 151 -13.21 -20.65 4.30
N ARG A 152 -14.39 -20.06 4.21
CA ARG A 152 -15.18 -19.60 5.35
C ARG A 152 -16.55 -20.24 5.32
N PHE A 153 -16.96 -20.81 6.43
CA PHE A 153 -18.30 -21.33 6.61
C PHE A 153 -19.04 -20.53 7.67
N ASN A 154 -20.23 -20.06 7.35
CA ASN A 154 -21.12 -19.35 8.27
C ASN A 154 -22.45 -20.12 8.34
N LYS A 155 -23.01 -20.20 9.54
CA LYS A 155 -24.33 -20.75 9.77
C LYS A 155 -25.03 -19.98 10.88
N ASP A 156 -26.24 -19.53 10.59
CA ASP A 156 -27.13 -18.92 11.59
C ASP A 156 -28.00 -20.01 12.22
N PHE A 157 -28.26 -19.90 13.54
CA PHE A 157 -29.00 -20.87 14.31
C PHE A 157 -30.31 -20.26 14.84
#